data_1bfb4768dc5b1cd03cd038f07926b400
#
_entry.id   1bfb4768dc5b1cd03cd038f07926b400
#
_cell.length_a   1.000
_cell.length_b   1.000
_cell.length_c   1.000
_cell.angle_alpha   90.00
_cell.angle_beta   90.00
_cell.angle_gamma   90.00
#
_symmetry.space_group_name_H-M   'P 1'
#
loop_
_entity.id
_entity.type
_entity.pdbx_description
1 polymer ?
#
loop_
_entity_poly.entity_id
_entity_poly.type
_entity_poly.pdbx_seq_one_letter_code
_entity_poly.pdbx_strand_id
1 'polypeptide(L)'
;MPRLIRPGHSGGVTAPDPAAEGHRRAADLLTLLPHDSTAAAASLEGISEVRDLVFVGAGLTAVARSEARGLPPAQRAQANTRQLRLGELRDASRSDPAGLRIWLLRAAEEILLLRSQRDTAERVTASDQEWTALRAAAEANGTAAASDAATST
;
A
#
# COMPACT_ATOMS: atom_id res chain seq x y z
N MET A 1 27.20 38.76 -45.58
CA MET A 1 26.61 37.42 -45.33
C MET A 1 25.93 37.42 -43.97
N PRO A 2 24.62 37.52 -43.87
CA PRO A 2 23.96 37.49 -42.55
C PRO A 2 23.92 36.04 -42.03
N ARG A 3 24.39 35.83 -40.81
CA ARG A 3 24.26 34.57 -40.09
C ARG A 3 22.78 34.33 -39.75
N LEU A 4 22.21 33.28 -40.30
CA LEU A 4 20.93 32.74 -39.87
C LEU A 4 21.07 32.24 -38.40
N ILE A 5 20.49 32.99 -37.48
CA ILE A 5 20.29 32.53 -36.09
C ILE A 5 19.20 31.45 -36.17
N ARG A 6 19.58 30.19 -35.96
CA ARG A 6 18.60 29.10 -35.69
C ARG A 6 17.87 29.45 -34.39
N PRO A 7 16.53 29.49 -34.38
CA PRO A 7 15.81 29.58 -33.13
C PRO A 7 16.12 28.32 -32.32
N GLY A 8 16.60 28.54 -31.10
CA GLY A 8 16.85 27.46 -30.16
C GLY A 8 15.61 26.61 -30.00
N HIS A 9 15.78 25.31 -30.04
CA HIS A 9 14.74 24.37 -29.63
C HIS A 9 14.39 24.71 -28.16
N SER A 10 13.28 25.41 -27.95
CA SER A 10 12.63 25.48 -26.63
C SER A 10 12.38 24.03 -26.22
N GLY A 11 12.97 23.65 -25.11
CA GLY A 11 12.86 22.31 -24.57
C GLY A 11 11.41 21.87 -24.56
N GLY A 12 11.09 20.80 -25.33
CA GLY A 12 9.77 20.26 -25.40
C GLY A 12 9.30 19.89 -24.00
N VAL A 13 8.10 20.33 -23.62
CA VAL A 13 7.41 19.79 -22.44
C VAL A 13 7.34 18.29 -22.65
N THR A 14 8.14 17.54 -21.88
CA THR A 14 8.13 16.08 -21.93
C THR A 14 6.74 15.65 -21.47
N ALA A 15 6.01 14.91 -22.31
CA ALA A 15 4.74 14.33 -21.92
C ALA A 15 4.95 13.50 -20.64
N PRO A 16 4.06 13.58 -19.62
CA PRO A 16 4.22 12.81 -18.41
C PRO A 16 4.29 11.32 -18.74
N ASP A 17 5.21 10.60 -18.08
CA ASP A 17 5.32 9.16 -18.22
C ASP A 17 4.00 8.51 -17.76
N PRO A 18 3.33 7.73 -18.62
CA PRO A 18 2.05 7.09 -18.28
C PRO A 18 2.13 6.21 -17.04
N ALA A 19 3.25 5.53 -16.81
CA ALA A 19 3.46 4.69 -15.64
C ALA A 19 3.58 5.55 -14.36
N ALA A 20 4.32 6.64 -14.39
CA ALA A 20 4.43 7.58 -13.27
C ALA A 20 3.08 8.22 -12.95
N GLU A 21 2.32 8.61 -13.97
CA GLU A 21 0.97 9.14 -13.81
C GLU A 21 0.02 8.10 -13.21
N GLY A 22 0.10 6.84 -13.64
CA GLY A 22 -0.66 5.73 -13.06
C GLY A 22 -0.35 5.52 -11.58
N HIS A 23 0.91 5.58 -11.19
CA HIS A 23 1.30 5.49 -9.77
C HIS A 23 0.79 6.68 -8.95
N ARG A 24 0.85 7.88 -9.49
CA ARG A 24 0.30 9.08 -8.84
C ARG A 24 -1.20 8.96 -8.64
N ARG A 25 -1.94 8.55 -9.65
CA ARG A 25 -3.39 8.32 -9.57
C ARG A 25 -3.76 7.22 -8.58
N ALA A 26 -2.95 6.15 -8.50
CA ALA A 26 -3.12 5.10 -7.51
C ALA A 26 -2.96 5.63 -6.08
N ALA A 27 -1.96 6.46 -5.83
CA ALA A 27 -1.74 7.10 -4.54
C ALA A 27 -2.88 8.05 -4.17
N ASP A 28 -3.37 8.85 -5.11
CA ASP A 28 -4.50 9.75 -4.92
C ASP A 28 -5.79 8.96 -4.58
N LEU A 29 -6.04 7.85 -5.27
CA LEU A 29 -7.17 6.96 -5.02
C LEU A 29 -7.13 6.38 -3.60
N LEU A 30 -5.96 5.92 -3.15
CA LEU A 30 -5.78 5.37 -1.80
C LEU A 30 -5.92 6.42 -0.71
N THR A 31 -5.59 7.67 -0.99
CA THR A 31 -5.79 8.79 -0.07
C THR A 31 -7.27 9.18 0.01
N LEU A 32 -7.99 9.14 -1.10
CA LEU A 32 -9.36 9.61 -1.21
C LEU A 32 -10.38 8.57 -0.71
N LEU A 33 -10.18 7.29 -1.04
CA LEU A 33 -11.15 6.22 -0.81
C LEU A 33 -11.60 6.07 0.66
N PRO A 34 -10.73 6.18 1.70
CA PRO A 34 -11.15 6.07 3.09
C PRO A 34 -12.09 7.18 3.55
N HIS A 35 -12.07 8.34 2.89
CA HIS A 35 -12.80 9.53 3.30
C HIS A 35 -14.04 9.79 2.45
N ASP A 36 -13.98 9.48 1.16
CA ASP A 36 -15.03 9.75 0.19
C ASP A 36 -15.00 8.74 -0.96
N SER A 37 -15.76 7.67 -0.80
CA SER A 37 -15.84 6.60 -1.80
C SER A 37 -16.48 7.07 -3.12
N THR A 38 -17.39 8.03 -3.05
CA THR A 38 -18.04 8.63 -4.24
C THR A 38 -17.04 9.44 -5.04
N ALA A 39 -16.24 10.28 -4.38
CA ALA A 39 -15.19 11.04 -5.04
C ALA A 39 -14.09 10.12 -5.60
N ALA A 40 -13.76 9.03 -4.91
CA ALA A 40 -12.83 8.01 -5.39
C ALA A 40 -13.33 7.37 -6.69
N ALA A 41 -14.58 6.95 -6.75
CA ALA A 41 -15.19 6.41 -7.95
C ALA A 41 -15.23 7.46 -9.09
N ALA A 42 -15.59 8.69 -8.80
CA ALA A 42 -15.63 9.78 -9.78
C ALA A 42 -14.24 10.07 -10.36
N SER A 43 -13.18 9.97 -9.57
CA SER A 43 -11.80 10.16 -10.05
C SER A 43 -11.40 9.12 -11.09
N LEU A 44 -11.89 7.90 -10.99
CA LEU A 44 -11.67 6.84 -11.98
C LEU A 44 -12.53 7.02 -13.24
N GLU A 45 -13.74 7.53 -13.10
CA GLU A 45 -14.59 7.83 -14.25
C GLU A 45 -14.01 8.91 -15.16
N GLY A 46 -13.19 9.80 -14.64
CA GLY A 46 -12.42 10.78 -15.41
C GLY A 46 -11.35 10.17 -16.31
N ILE A 47 -11.01 8.89 -16.13
CA ILE A 47 -10.03 8.18 -16.96
C ILE A 47 -10.79 7.39 -18.03
N SER A 48 -10.70 7.82 -19.29
CA SER A 48 -11.43 7.22 -20.41
C SER A 48 -10.68 6.05 -21.07
N GLU A 49 -9.36 6.11 -21.08
CA GLU A 49 -8.52 5.15 -21.79
C GLU A 49 -8.24 3.90 -20.96
N VAL A 50 -8.49 2.72 -21.53
CA VAL A 50 -8.19 1.41 -20.90
C VAL A 50 -6.72 1.35 -20.49
N ARG A 51 -5.80 1.83 -21.33
CA ARG A 51 -4.37 1.86 -21.05
C ARG A 51 -4.06 2.60 -19.76
N ASP A 52 -4.65 3.76 -19.55
CA ASP A 52 -4.41 4.59 -18.38
C ASP A 52 -4.97 3.93 -17.11
N LEU A 53 -6.11 3.27 -17.20
CA LEU A 53 -6.66 2.45 -16.11
C LEU A 53 -5.72 1.28 -15.74
N VAL A 54 -5.11 0.64 -16.73
CA VAL A 54 -4.13 -0.44 -16.50
C VAL A 54 -2.90 0.09 -15.78
N PHE A 55 -2.41 1.28 -16.09
CA PHE A 55 -1.29 1.90 -15.37
C PHE A 55 -1.64 2.25 -13.92
N VAL A 56 -2.86 2.69 -13.63
CA VAL A 56 -3.34 2.85 -12.23
C VAL A 56 -3.30 1.50 -11.51
N GLY A 57 -3.76 0.44 -12.17
CA GLY A 57 -3.71 -0.92 -11.64
C GLY A 57 -2.30 -1.41 -11.35
N ALA A 58 -1.33 -1.10 -12.20
CA ALA A 58 0.08 -1.40 -11.94
C ALA A 58 0.60 -0.69 -10.68
N GLY A 59 0.22 0.56 -10.48
CA GLY A 59 0.53 1.33 -9.28
C GLY A 59 -0.07 0.68 -8.03
N LEU A 60 -1.34 0.32 -8.04
CA LEU A 60 -2.00 -0.37 -6.93
C LEU A 60 -1.35 -1.73 -6.64
N THR A 61 -1.01 -2.50 -7.66
CA THR A 61 -0.34 -3.80 -7.50
C THR A 61 1.02 -3.66 -6.82
N ALA A 62 1.79 -2.65 -7.18
CA ALA A 62 3.08 -2.37 -6.54
C ALA A 62 2.92 -2.04 -5.05
N VAL A 63 1.93 -1.21 -4.70
CA VAL A 63 1.60 -0.90 -3.31
C VAL A 63 1.14 -2.14 -2.56
N ALA A 64 0.24 -2.95 -3.12
CA ALA A 64 -0.27 -4.16 -2.50
C ALA A 64 0.86 -5.15 -2.17
N ARG A 65 1.82 -5.34 -3.07
CA ARG A 65 2.99 -6.20 -2.84
C ARG A 65 3.87 -5.67 -1.71
N SER A 66 4.06 -4.36 -1.63
CA SER A 66 4.82 -3.72 -0.56
C SER A 66 4.15 -3.92 0.80
N GLU A 67 2.84 -3.69 0.88
CA GLU A 67 2.07 -3.86 2.11
C GLU A 67 2.04 -5.33 2.57
N ALA A 68 1.86 -6.28 1.66
CA ALA A 68 1.80 -7.70 1.97
C ALA A 68 3.11 -8.25 2.55
N ARG A 69 4.26 -7.68 2.19
CA ARG A 69 5.56 -8.09 2.75
C ARG A 69 5.66 -7.87 4.26
N GLY A 70 4.96 -6.89 4.81
CA GLY A 70 4.93 -6.60 6.24
C GLY A 70 3.97 -7.48 7.05
N LEU A 71 3.22 -8.39 6.41
CA LEU A 71 2.27 -9.26 7.06
C LEU A 71 2.91 -10.56 7.59
N PRO A 72 2.41 -11.12 8.70
CA PRO A 72 2.71 -12.47 9.13
C PRO A 72 2.42 -13.52 8.03
N PRO A 73 3.10 -14.68 8.00
CA PRO A 73 2.99 -15.66 6.90
C PRO A 73 1.56 -16.14 6.62
N ALA A 74 0.75 -16.41 7.65
CA ALA A 74 -0.63 -16.87 7.48
C ALA A 74 -1.52 -15.78 6.83
N GLN A 75 -1.39 -14.53 7.27
CA GLN A 75 -2.13 -13.41 6.69
C GLN A 75 -1.65 -13.08 5.28
N ARG A 76 -0.35 -13.25 5.01
CA ARG A 76 0.22 -13.09 3.66
C ARG A 76 -0.36 -14.13 2.69
N ALA A 77 -0.52 -15.39 3.11
CA ALA A 77 -1.14 -16.42 2.30
C ALA A 77 -2.60 -16.09 1.96
N GLN A 78 -3.37 -15.60 2.92
CA GLN A 78 -4.74 -15.12 2.69
C GLN A 78 -4.78 -13.92 1.73
N ALA A 79 -3.87 -12.97 1.90
CA ALA A 79 -3.74 -11.82 1.00
C ALA A 79 -3.43 -12.26 -0.43
N ASN A 80 -2.52 -13.23 -0.62
CA ASN A 80 -2.21 -13.78 -1.93
C ASN A 80 -3.44 -14.41 -2.61
N THR A 81 -4.26 -15.13 -1.86
CA THR A 81 -5.51 -15.70 -2.38
C THR A 81 -6.48 -14.61 -2.85
N ARG A 82 -6.64 -13.53 -2.09
CA ARG A 82 -7.47 -12.40 -2.50
C ARG A 82 -6.91 -11.68 -3.73
N GLN A 83 -5.58 -11.55 -3.83
CA GLN A 83 -4.92 -10.97 -5.00
C GLN A 83 -5.14 -11.82 -6.27
N LEU A 84 -5.14 -13.13 -6.17
CA LEU A 84 -5.47 -14.01 -7.29
C LEU A 84 -6.90 -13.77 -7.80
N ARG A 85 -7.87 -13.65 -6.90
CA ARG A 85 -9.27 -13.32 -7.25
C ARG A 85 -9.40 -11.97 -7.92
N LEU A 86 -8.67 -10.97 -7.46
CA LEU A 86 -8.61 -9.65 -8.11
C LEU A 86 -7.99 -9.74 -9.50
N GLY A 87 -6.99 -10.59 -9.69
CA GLY A 87 -6.40 -10.86 -11.01
C GLY A 87 -7.41 -11.48 -11.97
N GLU A 88 -8.25 -12.39 -11.53
CA GLU A 88 -9.34 -12.95 -12.32
C GLU A 88 -10.37 -11.90 -12.75
N LEU A 89 -10.76 -11.01 -11.83
CA LEU A 89 -11.66 -9.90 -12.13
C LEU A 89 -11.06 -8.94 -13.17
N ARG A 90 -9.78 -8.60 -13.03
CA ARG A 90 -9.05 -7.80 -14.02
C ARG A 90 -9.07 -8.45 -15.40
N ASP A 91 -8.77 -9.74 -15.47
CA ASP A 91 -8.66 -10.46 -16.74
C ASP A 91 -10.03 -10.57 -17.42
N ALA A 92 -11.11 -10.76 -16.66
CA ALA A 92 -12.48 -10.73 -17.15
C ALA A 92 -12.90 -9.35 -17.69
N SER A 93 -12.28 -8.27 -17.20
CA SER A 93 -12.63 -6.89 -17.56
C SER A 93 -11.62 -6.23 -18.51
N ARG A 94 -10.72 -6.99 -19.10
CA ARG A 94 -9.54 -6.51 -19.86
C ARG A 94 -9.83 -5.41 -20.88
N SER A 95 -10.97 -5.46 -21.54
CA SER A 95 -11.36 -4.50 -22.59
C SER A 95 -12.55 -3.63 -22.19
N ASP A 96 -13.00 -3.72 -20.95
CA ASP A 96 -14.17 -3.01 -20.44
C ASP A 96 -13.74 -1.94 -19.43
N PRO A 97 -13.78 -0.64 -19.80
CA PRO A 97 -13.41 0.44 -18.87
C PRO A 97 -14.24 0.43 -17.57
N ALA A 98 -15.53 0.16 -17.64
CA ALA A 98 -16.41 0.11 -16.47
C ALA A 98 -16.00 -1.04 -15.53
N GLY A 99 -15.73 -2.23 -16.07
CA GLY A 99 -15.25 -3.37 -15.30
C GLY A 99 -13.87 -3.13 -14.70
N LEU A 100 -12.96 -2.48 -15.43
CA LEU A 100 -11.63 -2.11 -14.91
C LEU A 100 -11.73 -1.10 -13.75
N ARG A 101 -12.65 -0.15 -13.80
CA ARG A 101 -12.86 0.80 -12.70
C ARG A 101 -13.35 0.09 -11.44
N ILE A 102 -14.26 -0.89 -11.59
CA ILE A 102 -14.70 -1.74 -10.47
C ILE A 102 -13.53 -2.52 -9.90
N TRP A 103 -12.72 -3.13 -10.75
CA TRP A 103 -11.51 -3.84 -10.30
C TRP A 103 -10.54 -2.93 -9.54
N LEU A 104 -10.30 -1.70 -10.03
CA LEU A 104 -9.41 -0.73 -9.37
C LEU A 104 -9.92 -0.32 -7.98
N LEU A 105 -11.22 -0.09 -7.83
CA LEU A 105 -11.80 0.20 -6.52
C LEU A 105 -11.63 -0.97 -5.56
N ARG A 106 -11.87 -2.19 -6.01
CA ARG A 106 -11.68 -3.38 -5.19
C ARG A 106 -10.21 -3.62 -4.84
N ALA A 107 -9.30 -3.37 -5.77
CA ALA A 107 -7.87 -3.45 -5.51
C ALA A 107 -7.42 -2.40 -4.48
N ALA A 108 -7.95 -1.20 -4.53
CA ALA A 108 -7.69 -0.16 -3.55
C ALA A 108 -8.25 -0.51 -2.17
N GLU A 109 -9.47 -1.03 -2.08
CA GLU A 109 -10.06 -1.53 -0.83
C GLU A 109 -9.21 -2.63 -0.19
N GLU A 110 -8.69 -3.55 -1.00
CA GLU A 110 -7.79 -4.61 -0.54
C GLU A 110 -6.50 -4.03 0.07
N ILE A 111 -5.93 -3.00 -0.53
CA ILE A 111 -4.73 -2.33 0.01
C ILE A 111 -5.02 -1.69 1.37
N LEU A 112 -6.18 -1.05 1.52
CA LEU A 112 -6.58 -0.47 2.81
C LEU A 112 -6.75 -1.56 3.88
N LEU A 113 -7.27 -2.73 3.50
CA LEU A 113 -7.36 -3.89 4.38
C LEU A 113 -5.95 -4.39 4.78
N LEU A 114 -5.04 -4.51 3.83
CA LEU A 114 -3.65 -4.92 4.09
C LEU A 114 -2.95 -3.97 5.06
N ARG A 115 -3.12 -2.66 4.88
CA ARG A 115 -2.60 -1.64 5.80
C ARG A 115 -3.16 -1.79 7.21
N SER A 116 -4.45 -1.99 7.35
CA SER A 116 -5.10 -2.21 8.63
C SER A 116 -4.58 -3.49 9.32
N GLN A 117 -4.41 -4.57 8.58
CA GLN A 117 -3.86 -5.83 9.09
C GLN A 117 -2.40 -5.67 9.54
N ARG A 118 -1.58 -4.98 8.76
CA ARG A 118 -0.19 -4.70 9.11
C ARG A 118 -0.10 -3.86 10.38
N ASP A 119 -0.86 -2.79 10.49
CA ASP A 119 -0.87 -1.90 11.65
C ASP A 119 -1.32 -2.64 12.91
N THR A 120 -2.27 -3.56 12.78
CA THR A 120 -2.71 -4.42 13.88
C THR A 120 -1.61 -5.39 14.30
N ALA A 121 -0.93 -6.04 13.34
CA ALA A 121 0.17 -6.96 13.61
C ALA A 121 1.35 -6.25 14.30
N GLU A 122 1.69 -5.04 13.87
CA GLU A 122 2.75 -4.22 14.49
C GLU A 122 2.38 -3.85 15.94
N ARG A 123 1.13 -3.49 16.22
CA ARG A 123 0.67 -3.20 17.58
C ARG A 123 0.71 -4.41 18.50
N VAL A 124 0.32 -5.58 18.01
CA VAL A 124 0.39 -6.84 18.76
C VAL A 124 1.84 -7.17 19.09
N THR A 125 2.74 -7.07 18.12
CA THR A 125 4.18 -7.31 18.35
C THR A 125 4.77 -6.34 19.36
N ALA A 126 4.45 -5.06 19.28
CA ALA A 126 4.91 -4.05 20.26
C ALA A 126 4.40 -4.35 21.66
N SER A 127 3.13 -4.74 21.81
CA SER A 127 2.54 -5.14 23.08
C SER A 127 3.22 -6.38 23.67
N ASP A 128 3.49 -7.40 22.86
CA ASP A 128 4.18 -8.60 23.29
C ASP A 128 5.62 -8.31 23.76
N GLN A 129 6.32 -7.42 23.07
CA GLN A 129 7.66 -6.96 23.48
C GLN A 129 7.62 -6.20 24.81
N GLU A 130 6.63 -5.34 25.02
CA GLU A 130 6.44 -4.62 26.27
C GLU A 130 6.17 -5.58 27.43
N TRP A 131 5.26 -6.54 27.27
CA TRP A 131 4.99 -7.58 28.25
C TRP A 131 6.21 -8.43 28.58
N THR A 132 7.01 -8.79 27.59
CA THR A 132 8.25 -9.52 27.76
C THR A 132 9.26 -8.72 28.59
N ALA A 133 9.41 -7.43 28.29
CA ALA A 133 10.29 -6.52 29.05
C ALA A 133 9.83 -6.35 30.50
N LEU A 134 8.52 -6.16 30.75
CA LEU A 134 7.96 -6.06 32.09
C LEU A 134 8.17 -7.34 32.91
N ARG A 135 7.98 -8.50 32.29
CA ARG A 135 8.22 -9.79 32.94
C ARG A 135 9.70 -9.97 33.31
N ALA A 136 10.61 -9.65 32.39
CA ALA A 136 12.05 -9.72 32.68
C ALA A 136 12.47 -8.77 33.80
N ALA A 137 11.90 -7.55 33.84
CA ALA A 137 12.15 -6.59 34.92
C ALA A 137 11.63 -7.10 36.27
N ALA A 138 10.44 -7.72 36.32
CA ALA A 138 9.88 -8.32 37.53
C ALA A 138 10.72 -9.48 38.04
N GLU A 139 11.21 -10.34 37.16
CA GLU A 139 12.10 -11.45 37.49
C GLU A 139 13.44 -10.94 38.05
N ALA A 140 14.05 -9.93 37.45
CA ALA A 140 15.28 -9.30 37.92
C ALA A 140 15.10 -8.69 39.32
N ASN A 141 14.00 -7.99 39.57
CA ASN A 141 13.68 -7.41 40.87
C ASN A 141 13.42 -8.48 41.93
N GLY A 142 12.73 -9.57 41.59
CA GLY A 142 12.51 -10.72 42.46
C GLY A 142 13.81 -11.41 42.88
N THR A 143 14.74 -11.57 41.96
CA THR A 143 16.06 -12.16 42.20
C THR A 143 16.94 -11.26 43.07
N ALA A 144 16.92 -9.94 42.87
CA ALA A 144 17.64 -8.96 43.67
C ALA A 144 17.12 -8.96 45.15
N ALA A 145 15.81 -8.99 45.35
CA ALA A 145 15.20 -9.06 46.69
C ALA A 145 15.57 -10.36 47.41
N ALA A 146 15.60 -11.50 46.74
CA ALA A 146 16.02 -12.79 47.33
C ALA A 146 17.53 -12.82 47.70
N SER A 147 18.36 -12.15 46.92
CA SER A 147 19.81 -12.04 47.25
C SER A 147 20.08 -11.16 48.44
N ASP A 148 19.38 -10.05 48.61
CA ASP A 148 19.48 -9.17 49.78
C ASP A 148 19.01 -9.86 51.09
N ALA A 149 17.94 -10.66 51.02
CA ALA A 149 17.47 -11.45 52.15
C ALA A 149 18.45 -12.53 52.62
N ALA A 150 19.22 -13.11 51.68
CA ALA A 150 20.23 -14.12 51.97
C ALA A 150 21.51 -13.54 52.61
N THR A 151 21.81 -12.25 52.42
CA THR A 151 23.00 -11.56 52.99
C THR A 151 22.72 -10.94 54.38
N SER A 152 21.51 -10.94 54.87
CA SER A 152 21.11 -10.37 56.18
C SER A 152 21.11 -11.37 57.36
N THR A 153 21.67 -12.55 57.17
CA THR A 153 21.87 -13.57 58.23
C THR A 153 23.34 -13.68 58.56
#